data_028cd246d5098b163e3b03e114f494bf
#
_entry.id   028cd246d5098b163e3b03e114f494bf
#
_cell.length_a   1.000
_cell.length_b   1.000
_cell.length_c   1.000
_cell.angle_alpha   90.00
_cell.angle_beta   90.00
_cell.angle_gamma   90.00
#
_symmetry.space_group_name_H-M   'P 1'
#
loop_
_entity.id
_entity.type
_entity.pdbx_description
1 polymer ?
#
loop_
_entity_poly.entity_id
_entity_poly.type
_entity_poly.pdbx_seq_one_letter_code
_entity_poly.pdbx_strand_id
1 'polypeptide(L)'
;MYCLQWAGNLYFRRMFIKKIFFLLFIIIFNNETLAKQLTNNVIVSIDNSIITELDVNKEINFLKFINKDQAINTSEILKKEIINTLIDRKIKDIETNFYKIDVSEKEIENSLYNYLERIKITTETLNSFYNKNEIEKDYLKNVIKIDLKWAKLIRQMYESRLNVNLTEVNRQLEQEQKNSDDNEKFKNQLITIEQNKLLNKFAATHLEKSKKKYLIKFL
;
A
#
# COMPACT_ATOMS: atom_id res chain seq x y z
N MET A 1 42.11 4.91 -73.47
CA MET A 1 40.67 5.28 -73.35
C MET A 1 40.00 4.46 -72.32
N TYR A 2 40.62 4.20 -71.14
CA TYR A 2 40.09 3.34 -70.08
C TYR A 2 40.00 4.00 -68.64
N CYS A 3 40.37 5.32 -68.56
CA CYS A 3 40.41 6.00 -67.26
C CYS A 3 39.12 6.68 -66.82
N LEU A 4 38.13 6.87 -67.67
CA LEU A 4 36.88 7.58 -67.36
C LEU A 4 35.76 6.66 -66.85
N GLN A 5 35.86 5.34 -67.02
CA GLN A 5 34.80 4.35 -66.57
C GLN A 5 34.92 3.99 -65.09
N TRP A 6 36.08 4.18 -64.49
CA TRP A 6 36.32 3.82 -63.08
C TRP A 6 35.85 4.90 -62.11
N ALA A 7 35.86 6.17 -62.48
CA ALA A 7 35.44 7.27 -61.63
C ALA A 7 33.91 7.31 -61.44
N GLY A 8 33.09 6.91 -62.42
CA GLY A 8 31.65 6.87 -62.36
C GLY A 8 31.10 5.83 -61.37
N ASN A 9 31.80 4.69 -61.27
CA ASN A 9 31.40 3.59 -60.43
C ASN A 9 31.62 3.86 -58.92
N LEU A 10 32.65 4.65 -58.58
CA LEU A 10 32.94 5.07 -57.23
C LEU A 10 31.90 6.11 -56.69
N TYR A 11 31.53 7.04 -57.61
CA TYR A 11 30.51 8.06 -57.25
C TYR A 11 29.10 7.43 -57.04
N PHE A 12 28.75 6.47 -57.90
CA PHE A 12 27.47 5.78 -57.78
C PHE A 12 27.39 4.91 -56.52
N ARG A 13 28.46 4.21 -56.15
CA ARG A 13 28.55 3.44 -54.89
C ARG A 13 28.48 4.33 -53.66
N ARG A 14 29.17 5.49 -53.65
CA ARG A 14 29.10 6.45 -52.54
C ARG A 14 27.71 7.06 -52.38
N MET A 15 27.02 7.33 -53.46
CA MET A 15 25.65 7.87 -53.43
C MET A 15 24.62 6.81 -52.94
N PHE A 16 24.84 5.55 -53.33
CA PHE A 16 24.00 4.43 -52.89
C PHE A 16 24.16 4.14 -51.40
N ILE A 17 25.37 4.15 -50.90
CA ILE A 17 25.70 3.97 -49.49
C ILE A 17 25.08 5.09 -48.63
N LYS A 18 25.14 6.34 -49.08
CA LYS A 18 24.49 7.47 -48.39
C LYS A 18 22.97 7.33 -48.35
N LYS A 19 22.32 6.86 -49.40
CA LYS A 19 20.87 6.61 -49.42
C LYS A 19 20.48 5.46 -48.50
N ILE A 20 21.25 4.39 -48.44
CA ILE A 20 21.01 3.26 -47.52
C ILE A 20 21.21 3.72 -46.09
N PHE A 21 22.22 4.53 -45.76
CA PHE A 21 22.44 5.06 -44.44
C PHE A 21 21.33 6.01 -44.00
N PHE A 22 20.80 6.82 -44.92
CA PHE A 22 19.67 7.70 -44.66
C PHE A 22 18.35 6.92 -44.43
N LEU A 23 18.17 5.84 -45.17
CA LEU A 23 17.00 4.94 -45.01
C LEU A 23 17.05 4.16 -43.69
N LEU A 24 18.25 3.70 -43.27
CA LEU A 24 18.50 3.07 -41.98
C LEU A 24 18.31 4.06 -40.83
N PHE A 25 18.71 5.32 -41.01
CA PHE A 25 18.50 6.37 -40.03
C PHE A 25 17.02 6.67 -39.81
N ILE A 26 16.18 6.68 -40.87
CA ILE A 26 14.72 6.87 -40.75
C ILE A 26 14.07 5.70 -39.99
N ILE A 27 14.54 4.45 -40.19
CA ILE A 27 14.00 3.27 -39.51
C ILE A 27 14.30 3.31 -37.99
N ILE A 28 15.45 3.85 -37.58
CA ILE A 28 15.86 3.95 -36.18
C ILE A 28 15.02 5.01 -35.42
N PHE A 29 14.58 6.07 -36.09
CA PHE A 29 13.80 7.15 -35.48
C PHE A 29 12.29 6.88 -35.43
N ASN A 30 11.77 5.83 -36.08
CA ASN A 30 10.35 5.46 -36.02
C ASN A 30 10.02 4.45 -34.91
N ASN A 31 10.96 4.17 -34.02
CA ASN A 31 10.60 3.51 -32.77
C ASN A 31 9.93 4.56 -31.84
N GLU A 32 8.72 4.98 -32.18
CA GLU A 32 7.79 5.45 -31.17
C GLU A 32 7.57 4.27 -30.21
N THR A 33 8.38 4.22 -29.17
CA THR A 33 7.98 3.49 -27.99
C THR A 33 6.62 4.05 -27.62
N LEU A 34 5.57 3.28 -27.86
CA LEU A 34 4.29 3.41 -27.18
C LEU A 34 4.60 3.22 -25.70
N ALA A 35 5.25 4.20 -25.09
CA ALA A 35 5.24 4.40 -23.67
C ALA A 35 3.76 4.54 -23.35
N LYS A 36 3.16 3.44 -22.85
CA LYS A 36 1.82 3.45 -22.25
C LYS A 36 1.88 4.57 -21.25
N GLN A 37 1.38 5.73 -21.66
CA GLN A 37 1.32 6.92 -20.82
C GLN A 37 0.32 6.50 -19.72
N LEU A 38 0.86 5.97 -18.62
CA LEU A 38 0.14 5.81 -17.38
C LEU A 38 -0.23 7.24 -16.98
N THR A 39 -1.37 7.69 -17.47
CA THR A 39 -1.98 8.93 -17.01
C THR A 39 -2.24 8.71 -15.54
N ASN A 40 -1.39 9.28 -14.72
CA ASN A 40 -1.47 9.20 -13.26
C ASN A 40 -2.58 10.15 -12.82
N ASN A 41 -3.83 9.82 -13.21
CA ASN A 41 -4.98 10.63 -12.91
C ASN A 41 -5.14 10.73 -11.40
N VAL A 42 -5.18 11.94 -10.90
CA VAL A 42 -5.51 12.20 -9.50
C VAL A 42 -7.01 11.92 -9.32
N ILE A 43 -7.35 11.04 -8.38
CA ILE A 43 -8.75 10.70 -8.04
C ILE A 43 -9.22 11.49 -6.83
N VAL A 44 -8.33 11.65 -5.82
CA VAL A 44 -8.64 12.37 -4.59
C VAL A 44 -7.46 13.26 -4.21
N SER A 45 -7.74 14.48 -3.78
CA SER A 45 -6.77 15.31 -3.06
C SER A 45 -7.18 15.46 -1.58
N ILE A 46 -6.18 15.42 -0.70
CA ILE A 46 -6.34 15.60 0.74
C ILE A 46 -5.33 16.67 1.14
N ASP A 47 -5.75 17.91 1.26
CA ASP A 47 -4.89 19.08 1.35
C ASP A 47 -3.76 19.06 0.31
N ASN A 48 -2.50 18.89 0.74
CA ASN A 48 -1.32 18.83 -0.14
C ASN A 48 -0.96 17.39 -0.56
N SER A 49 -1.76 16.38 -0.21
CA SER A 49 -1.55 14.98 -0.58
C SER A 49 -2.54 14.56 -1.65
N ILE A 50 -2.15 13.60 -2.48
CA ILE A 50 -3.01 13.07 -3.55
C ILE A 50 -3.12 11.55 -3.46
N ILE A 51 -4.21 11.02 -3.99
CA ILE A 51 -4.42 9.60 -4.30
C ILE A 51 -4.69 9.51 -5.80
N THR A 52 -3.96 8.64 -6.46
CA THR A 52 -4.00 8.48 -7.91
C THR A 52 -4.68 7.18 -8.32
N GLU A 53 -5.06 7.08 -9.58
CA GLU A 53 -5.57 5.83 -10.15
C GLU A 53 -4.55 4.68 -10.03
N LEU A 54 -3.26 4.99 -10.12
CA LEU A 54 -2.20 4.03 -9.91
C LEU A 54 -2.21 3.47 -8.49
N ASP A 55 -2.43 4.30 -7.47
CA ASP A 55 -2.51 3.86 -6.07
C ASP A 55 -3.70 2.91 -5.86
N VAL A 56 -4.85 3.22 -6.46
CA VAL A 56 -6.03 2.35 -6.42
C VAL A 56 -5.75 1.01 -7.10
N ASN A 57 -5.13 1.02 -8.27
CA ASN A 57 -4.79 -0.20 -8.99
C ASN A 57 -3.77 -1.07 -8.25
N LYS A 58 -2.77 -0.46 -7.60
CA LYS A 58 -1.82 -1.18 -6.72
C LYS A 58 -2.54 -1.87 -5.57
N GLU A 59 -3.44 -1.18 -4.88
CA GLU A 59 -4.23 -1.76 -3.79
C GLU A 59 -5.14 -2.89 -4.27
N ILE A 60 -5.81 -2.73 -5.42
CA ILE A 60 -6.63 -3.80 -6.04
C ILE A 60 -5.77 -5.05 -6.32
N ASN A 61 -4.59 -4.85 -6.94
CA ASN A 61 -3.71 -5.96 -7.27
C ASN A 61 -3.19 -6.66 -6.01
N PHE A 62 -2.86 -5.88 -4.97
CA PHE A 62 -2.43 -6.42 -3.70
C PHE A 62 -3.55 -7.21 -3.00
N LEU A 63 -4.77 -6.71 -2.98
CA LEU A 63 -5.93 -7.41 -2.43
C LEU A 63 -6.22 -8.72 -3.18
N LYS A 64 -6.13 -8.74 -4.51
CA LYS A 64 -6.24 -9.96 -5.31
C LYS A 64 -5.15 -10.97 -4.99
N PHE A 65 -3.95 -10.50 -4.73
CA PHE A 65 -2.81 -11.35 -4.38
C PHE A 65 -2.99 -12.05 -3.03
N ILE A 66 -3.44 -11.32 -2.00
CA ILE A 66 -3.60 -11.89 -0.65
C ILE A 66 -4.86 -12.77 -0.52
N ASN A 67 -5.86 -12.59 -1.38
CA ASN A 67 -7.12 -13.35 -1.37
C ASN A 67 -7.15 -14.40 -2.49
N LYS A 68 -6.10 -15.21 -2.60
CA LYS A 68 -5.85 -16.19 -3.69
C LYS A 68 -7.05 -17.05 -4.10
N ASP A 69 -7.94 -17.37 -3.16
CA ASP A 69 -9.04 -18.32 -3.36
C ASP A 69 -10.40 -17.63 -3.61
N GLN A 70 -10.44 -16.31 -3.60
CA GLN A 70 -11.66 -15.56 -3.85
C GLN A 70 -11.53 -14.73 -5.13
N ALA A 71 -12.41 -14.99 -6.10
CA ALA A 71 -12.57 -14.14 -7.27
C ALA A 71 -13.05 -12.75 -6.83
N ILE A 72 -12.11 -11.84 -6.56
CA ILE A 72 -12.43 -10.45 -6.24
C ILE A 72 -12.98 -9.81 -7.53
N ASN A 73 -14.31 -9.70 -7.58
CA ASN A 73 -14.97 -8.95 -8.64
C ASN A 73 -14.67 -7.45 -8.41
N THR A 74 -13.97 -6.85 -9.36
CA THR A 74 -13.63 -5.42 -9.31
C THR A 74 -14.86 -4.59 -9.67
N SER A 75 -15.83 -4.54 -8.75
CA SER A 75 -17.04 -3.71 -8.89
C SER A 75 -16.71 -2.24 -8.53
N GLU A 76 -17.55 -1.33 -8.98
CA GLU A 76 -17.48 0.09 -8.58
C GLU A 76 -17.59 0.27 -7.06
N ILE A 77 -18.34 -0.61 -6.38
CA ILE A 77 -18.45 -0.62 -4.92
C ILE A 77 -17.10 -0.91 -4.29
N LEU A 78 -16.41 -1.96 -4.74
CA LEU A 78 -15.08 -2.31 -4.24
C LEU A 78 -14.06 -1.18 -4.50
N LYS A 79 -14.10 -0.58 -5.69
CA LYS A 79 -13.24 0.55 -6.02
C LYS A 79 -13.45 1.72 -5.05
N LYS A 80 -14.70 2.04 -4.71
CA LYS A 80 -15.04 3.07 -3.74
C LYS A 80 -14.54 2.74 -2.32
N GLU A 81 -14.65 1.48 -1.89
CA GLU A 81 -14.12 1.02 -0.60
C GLU A 81 -12.60 1.12 -0.55
N ILE A 82 -11.91 0.78 -1.63
CA ILE A 82 -10.46 0.92 -1.75
C ILE A 82 -10.04 2.40 -1.67
N ILE A 83 -10.74 3.29 -2.37
CA ILE A 83 -10.46 4.72 -2.31
C ILE A 83 -10.62 5.22 -0.87
N ASN A 84 -11.68 4.84 -0.16
CA ASN A 84 -11.88 5.19 1.24
C ASN A 84 -10.75 4.65 2.14
N THR A 85 -10.30 3.41 1.91
CA THR A 85 -9.16 2.81 2.64
C THR A 85 -7.87 3.60 2.41
N LEU A 86 -7.62 4.04 1.18
CA LEU A 86 -6.46 4.88 0.85
C LEU A 86 -6.55 6.27 1.48
N ILE A 87 -7.75 6.88 1.52
CA ILE A 87 -8.01 8.14 2.24
C ILE A 87 -7.70 7.97 3.72
N ASP A 88 -8.22 6.92 4.34
CA ASP A 88 -7.99 6.61 5.76
C ASP A 88 -6.50 6.44 6.07
N ARG A 89 -5.79 5.68 5.24
CA ARG A 89 -4.34 5.46 5.35
C ARG A 89 -3.56 6.77 5.23
N LYS A 90 -3.93 7.61 4.26
CA LYS A 90 -3.28 8.92 4.07
C LYS A 90 -3.49 9.83 5.27
N ILE A 91 -4.70 9.89 5.82
CA ILE A 91 -5.01 10.70 7.01
C ILE A 91 -4.26 10.19 8.24
N LYS A 92 -4.20 8.86 8.45
CA LYS A 92 -3.39 8.26 9.50
C LYS A 92 -1.91 8.68 9.39
N ASP A 93 -1.37 8.65 8.18
CA ASP A 93 0.02 9.05 7.93
C ASP A 93 0.25 10.53 8.26
N ILE A 94 -0.63 11.42 7.78
CA ILE A 94 -0.56 12.86 8.08
C ILE A 94 -0.63 13.11 9.59
N GLU A 95 -1.62 12.55 10.28
CA GLU A 95 -1.80 12.73 11.74
C GLU A 95 -0.60 12.20 12.52
N THR A 96 -0.11 11.00 12.20
CA THR A 96 1.02 10.40 12.92
C THR A 96 2.32 11.17 12.70
N ASN A 97 2.51 11.77 11.52
CA ASN A 97 3.64 12.64 11.23
C ASN A 97 3.51 13.99 11.96
N PHE A 98 2.30 14.55 12.04
CA PHE A 98 2.04 15.77 12.81
C PHE A 98 2.39 15.59 14.29
N TYR A 99 1.99 14.47 14.89
CA TYR A 99 2.33 14.15 16.29
C TYR A 99 3.73 13.55 16.48
N LYS A 100 4.55 13.48 15.42
CA LYS A 100 5.92 12.95 15.43
C LYS A 100 6.01 11.55 16.03
N ILE A 101 5.03 10.71 15.74
CA ILE A 101 5.02 9.33 16.19
C ILE A 101 6.03 8.54 15.35
N ASP A 102 6.89 7.79 16.04
CA ASP A 102 7.89 6.95 15.39
C ASP A 102 7.79 5.49 15.86
N VAL A 103 8.20 4.59 14.98
CA VAL A 103 8.26 3.14 15.20
C VAL A 103 9.61 2.64 14.71
N SER A 104 10.21 1.73 15.47
CA SER A 104 11.50 1.16 15.11
C SER A 104 11.39 0.20 13.92
N GLU A 105 12.46 0.05 13.17
CA GLU A 105 12.56 -0.89 12.07
C GLU A 105 12.25 -2.32 12.53
N LYS A 106 12.73 -2.70 13.71
CA LYS A 106 12.47 -4.01 14.33
C LYS A 106 10.97 -4.26 14.56
N GLU A 107 10.22 -3.24 15.01
CA GLU A 107 8.76 -3.36 15.19
C GLU A 107 8.06 -3.59 13.86
N ILE A 108 8.50 -2.88 12.82
CA ILE A 108 7.95 -3.02 11.47
C ILE A 108 8.23 -4.42 10.91
N GLU A 109 9.47 -4.89 11.00
CA GLU A 109 9.88 -6.21 10.51
C GLU A 109 9.16 -7.35 11.24
N ASN A 110 9.05 -7.28 12.56
CA ASN A 110 8.30 -8.26 13.34
C ASN A 110 6.81 -8.28 12.94
N SER A 111 6.22 -7.12 12.73
CA SER A 111 4.82 -7.03 12.31
C SER A 111 4.61 -7.54 10.89
N LEU A 112 5.54 -7.27 9.98
CA LEU A 112 5.53 -7.79 8.63
C LEU A 112 5.62 -9.33 8.63
N TYR A 113 6.58 -9.87 9.39
CA TYR A 113 6.74 -11.32 9.54
C TYR A 113 5.43 -11.98 10.04
N ASN A 114 4.86 -11.48 11.15
CA ASN A 114 3.63 -12.00 11.73
C ASN A 114 2.43 -11.88 10.76
N TYR A 115 2.37 -10.80 9.98
CA TYR A 115 1.34 -10.61 8.98
C TYR A 115 1.46 -11.64 7.86
N LEU A 116 2.66 -11.84 7.30
CA LEU A 116 2.92 -12.81 6.23
C LEU A 116 2.65 -14.24 6.68
N GLU A 117 3.05 -14.61 7.90
CA GLU A 117 2.76 -15.90 8.49
C GLU A 117 1.25 -16.16 8.59
N ARG A 118 0.48 -15.20 9.08
CA ARG A 118 -0.98 -15.29 9.21
C ARG A 118 -1.69 -15.50 7.87
N ILE A 119 -1.23 -14.84 6.80
CA ILE A 119 -1.81 -14.98 5.45
C ILE A 119 -1.15 -16.10 4.64
N LYS A 120 -0.19 -16.85 5.23
CA LYS A 120 0.54 -17.96 4.61
C LYS A 120 1.20 -17.58 3.28
N ILE A 121 1.87 -16.44 3.26
CA ILE A 121 2.66 -15.93 2.13
C ILE A 121 4.12 -15.82 2.58
N THR A 122 5.05 -16.33 1.76
CA THR A 122 6.48 -16.18 2.03
C THR A 122 7.01 -14.86 1.49
N THR A 123 8.14 -14.38 2.01
CA THR A 123 8.83 -13.19 1.52
C THR A 123 9.19 -13.29 0.04
N GLU A 124 9.61 -14.47 -0.43
CA GLU A 124 9.95 -14.72 -1.84
C GLU A 124 8.72 -14.58 -2.75
N THR A 125 7.58 -15.12 -2.30
CA THR A 125 6.29 -14.99 -3.02
C THR A 125 5.85 -13.54 -3.09
N LEU A 126 6.00 -12.77 -2.00
CA LEU A 126 5.70 -11.34 -1.96
C LEU A 126 6.61 -10.54 -2.91
N ASN A 127 7.93 -10.82 -2.89
CA ASN A 127 8.89 -10.14 -3.77
C ASN A 127 8.61 -10.46 -5.24
N SER A 128 8.25 -11.70 -5.57
CA SER A 128 7.85 -12.10 -6.93
C SER A 128 6.60 -11.35 -7.38
N PHE A 129 5.63 -11.17 -6.49
CA PHE A 129 4.44 -10.37 -6.77
C PHE A 129 4.77 -8.90 -7.05
N TYR A 130 5.63 -8.27 -6.25
CA TYR A 130 6.06 -6.88 -6.45
C TYR A 130 6.73 -6.69 -7.81
N ASN A 131 7.68 -7.56 -8.15
CA ASN A 131 8.39 -7.50 -9.43
C ASN A 131 7.44 -7.66 -10.62
N LYS A 132 6.46 -8.58 -10.54
CA LYS A 132 5.50 -8.85 -11.61
C LYS A 132 4.52 -7.70 -11.83
N ASN A 133 4.17 -6.96 -10.79
CA ASN A 133 3.13 -5.92 -10.83
C ASN A 133 3.71 -4.49 -10.76
N GLU A 134 5.02 -4.35 -10.85
CA GLU A 134 5.74 -3.06 -10.78
C GLU A 134 5.36 -2.26 -9.51
N ILE A 135 5.19 -2.98 -8.40
CA ILE A 135 4.88 -2.41 -7.09
C ILE A 135 6.19 -2.25 -6.31
N GLU A 136 6.31 -1.17 -5.56
CA GLU A 136 7.48 -0.88 -4.72
C GLU A 136 7.68 -2.01 -3.68
N LYS A 137 8.92 -2.48 -3.52
CA LYS A 137 9.26 -3.60 -2.59
C LYS A 137 8.87 -3.33 -1.14
N ASP A 138 8.80 -2.06 -0.76
CA ASP A 138 8.44 -1.64 0.60
C ASP A 138 6.94 -1.32 0.76
N TYR A 139 6.11 -1.61 -0.25
CA TYR A 139 4.68 -1.26 -0.22
C TYR A 139 3.97 -1.74 1.07
N LEU A 140 3.97 -3.05 1.33
CA LEU A 140 3.34 -3.60 2.54
C LEU A 140 4.03 -3.13 3.82
N LYS A 141 5.35 -2.99 3.80
CA LYS A 141 6.14 -2.48 4.93
C LYS A 141 5.71 -1.05 5.30
N ASN A 142 5.48 -0.19 4.31
CA ASN A 142 4.97 1.16 4.50
C ASN A 142 3.53 1.17 5.05
N VAL A 143 2.66 0.28 4.57
CA VAL A 143 1.30 0.12 5.11
C VAL A 143 1.36 -0.26 6.60
N ILE A 144 2.15 -1.27 6.95
CA ILE A 144 2.34 -1.72 8.33
C ILE A 144 2.93 -0.60 9.21
N LYS A 145 3.92 0.13 8.70
CA LYS A 145 4.51 1.28 9.41
C LYS A 145 3.45 2.32 9.79
N ILE A 146 2.58 2.70 8.86
CA ILE A 146 1.50 3.65 9.10
C ILE A 146 0.53 3.12 10.17
N ASP A 147 0.13 1.85 10.09
CA ASP A 147 -0.79 1.26 11.05
C ASP A 147 -0.16 1.12 12.45
N LEU A 148 1.13 0.79 12.57
CA LEU A 148 1.85 0.77 13.84
C LEU A 148 1.96 2.17 14.47
N LYS A 149 2.32 3.18 13.66
CA LYS A 149 2.35 4.58 14.11
C LYS A 149 0.97 5.01 14.60
N TRP A 150 -0.09 4.67 13.86
CA TRP A 150 -1.46 4.99 14.23
C TRP A 150 -1.87 4.32 15.55
N ALA A 151 -1.61 3.03 15.69
CA ALA A 151 -1.90 2.31 16.94
C ALA A 151 -1.17 2.93 18.15
N LYS A 152 0.09 3.34 17.97
CA LYS A 152 0.88 4.02 18.99
C LYS A 152 0.32 5.40 19.34
N LEU A 153 -0.09 6.19 18.34
CA LEU A 153 -0.76 7.48 18.56
C LEU A 153 -2.04 7.31 19.39
N ILE A 154 -2.91 6.39 18.99
CA ILE A 154 -4.18 6.13 19.68
C ILE A 154 -3.94 5.70 21.11
N ARG A 155 -2.98 4.80 21.34
CA ARG A 155 -2.62 4.40 22.71
C ARG A 155 -2.15 5.59 23.54
N GLN A 156 -1.23 6.39 23.05
CA GLN A 156 -0.73 7.59 23.76
C GLN A 156 -1.85 8.57 24.10
N MET A 157 -2.81 8.77 23.20
CA MET A 157 -3.89 9.75 23.42
C MET A 157 -5.01 9.26 24.34
N TYR A 158 -5.24 7.95 24.38
CA TYR A 158 -6.43 7.41 25.02
C TYR A 158 -6.17 6.37 26.12
N GLU A 159 -4.91 6.00 26.39
CA GLU A 159 -4.56 5.02 27.42
C GLU A 159 -5.15 5.36 28.80
N SER A 160 -5.10 6.62 29.20
CA SER A 160 -5.69 7.09 30.48
C SER A 160 -7.23 7.00 30.54
N ARG A 161 -7.88 6.72 29.39
CA ARG A 161 -9.35 6.59 29.28
C ARG A 161 -9.81 5.14 29.12
N LEU A 162 -8.89 4.18 29.26
CA LEU A 162 -9.19 2.75 29.13
C LEU A 162 -9.81 2.21 30.42
N ASN A 163 -11.05 2.58 30.67
CA ASN A 163 -11.81 2.04 31.81
C ASN A 163 -12.50 0.73 31.40
N VAL A 164 -11.91 -0.40 31.78
CA VAL A 164 -12.50 -1.72 31.54
C VAL A 164 -13.61 -1.98 32.54
N ASN A 165 -14.73 -2.45 32.06
CA ASN A 165 -15.84 -2.88 32.95
C ASN A 165 -15.51 -4.22 33.61
N LEU A 166 -14.92 -4.15 34.82
CA LEU A 166 -14.52 -5.35 35.58
C LEU A 166 -15.69 -6.24 35.97
N THR A 167 -16.91 -5.69 36.11
CA THR A 167 -18.11 -6.48 36.37
C THR A 167 -18.41 -7.42 35.22
N GLU A 168 -18.32 -6.92 33.99
CA GLU A 168 -18.52 -7.75 32.79
C GLU A 168 -17.39 -8.79 32.61
N VAL A 169 -16.16 -8.43 32.89
CA VAL A 169 -15.02 -9.36 32.89
C VAL A 169 -15.24 -10.48 33.90
N ASN A 170 -15.64 -10.15 35.12
CA ASN A 170 -15.91 -11.16 36.16
C ASN A 170 -17.10 -12.06 35.77
N ARG A 171 -18.18 -11.51 35.18
CA ARG A 171 -19.30 -12.30 34.67
C ARG A 171 -18.88 -13.30 33.60
N GLN A 172 -18.02 -12.91 32.69
CA GLN A 172 -17.46 -13.81 31.63
C GLN A 172 -16.58 -14.89 32.27
N LEU A 173 -15.82 -14.54 33.29
CA LEU A 173 -14.97 -15.47 34.03
C LEU A 173 -15.78 -16.55 34.72
N GLU A 174 -16.90 -16.19 35.39
CA GLU A 174 -17.82 -17.12 36.07
C GLU A 174 -18.46 -18.09 35.08
N GLN A 175 -18.75 -17.66 33.85
CA GLN A 175 -19.35 -18.51 32.82
C GLN A 175 -18.39 -19.59 32.29
N GLU A 176 -17.07 -19.37 32.34
CA GLU A 176 -16.09 -20.29 31.82
C GLU A 176 -15.66 -21.42 32.80
N GLN A 177 -16.10 -21.38 34.07
CA GLN A 177 -15.88 -22.41 35.10
C GLN A 177 -14.46 -23.01 35.17
N LYS A 178 -13.42 -22.19 34.99
CA LYS A 178 -12.01 -22.66 34.99
C LYS A 178 -11.42 -22.79 36.40
N ASN A 179 -10.42 -23.69 36.55
CA ASN A 179 -9.67 -23.88 37.79
C ASN A 179 -8.90 -22.62 38.20
N SER A 180 -8.65 -22.42 39.50
CA SER A 180 -8.19 -21.17 40.12
C SER A 180 -6.89 -20.56 39.50
N ASP A 181 -5.91 -21.37 39.13
CA ASP A 181 -4.63 -20.87 38.55
C ASP A 181 -4.77 -20.37 37.10
N ASP A 182 -5.73 -20.92 36.34
CA ASP A 182 -6.05 -20.45 34.99
C ASP A 182 -6.93 -19.20 35.02
N ASN A 183 -7.64 -18.92 36.12
CA ASN A 183 -8.57 -17.81 36.21
C ASN A 183 -7.91 -16.44 36.17
N GLU A 184 -6.75 -16.25 36.81
CA GLU A 184 -6.05 -14.95 36.79
C GLU A 184 -5.47 -14.65 35.41
N LYS A 185 -4.86 -15.66 34.77
CA LYS A 185 -4.35 -15.54 33.39
C LYS A 185 -5.48 -15.22 32.42
N PHE A 186 -6.59 -15.93 32.52
CA PHE A 186 -7.76 -15.72 31.68
C PHE A 186 -8.40 -14.35 31.93
N LYS A 187 -8.50 -13.90 33.18
CA LYS A 187 -8.95 -12.56 33.55
C LYS A 187 -8.11 -11.48 32.88
N ASN A 188 -6.77 -11.60 32.93
CA ASN A 188 -5.86 -10.65 32.29
C ASN A 188 -6.00 -10.66 30.77
N GLN A 189 -6.28 -11.80 30.16
CA GLN A 189 -6.60 -11.90 28.72
C GLN A 189 -7.90 -11.16 28.39
N LEU A 190 -8.97 -11.36 29.17
CA LEU A 190 -10.25 -10.66 28.99
C LEU A 190 -10.09 -9.15 29.13
N ILE A 191 -9.36 -8.69 30.15
CA ILE A 191 -9.04 -7.27 30.32
C ILE A 191 -8.34 -6.71 29.10
N THR A 192 -7.33 -7.44 28.58
CA THR A 192 -6.58 -7.03 27.36
C THR A 192 -7.50 -6.97 26.14
N ILE A 193 -8.41 -7.94 25.99
CA ILE A 193 -9.39 -7.95 24.90
C ILE A 193 -10.30 -6.71 24.98
N GLU A 194 -10.84 -6.42 26.17
CA GLU A 194 -11.71 -5.26 26.37
C GLU A 194 -10.97 -3.93 26.16
N GLN A 195 -9.71 -3.81 26.62
CA GLN A 195 -8.87 -2.65 26.34
C GLN A 195 -8.66 -2.46 24.82
N ASN A 196 -8.39 -3.54 24.09
CA ASN A 196 -8.21 -3.48 22.64
C ASN A 196 -9.50 -3.08 21.91
N LYS A 197 -10.67 -3.56 22.37
CA LYS A 197 -11.97 -3.12 21.84
C LYS A 197 -12.17 -1.61 22.04
N LEU A 198 -11.86 -1.09 23.23
CA LEU A 198 -11.95 0.34 23.52
C LEU A 198 -10.98 1.16 22.67
N LEU A 199 -9.72 0.71 22.52
CA LEU A 199 -8.73 1.37 21.66
C LEU A 199 -9.20 1.41 20.21
N ASN A 200 -9.76 0.32 19.69
CA ASN A 200 -10.30 0.28 18.33
C ASN A 200 -11.47 1.27 18.15
N LYS A 201 -12.35 1.38 19.15
CA LYS A 201 -13.44 2.38 19.14
C LYS A 201 -12.88 3.81 19.16
N PHE A 202 -11.88 4.08 19.97
CA PHE A 202 -11.20 5.39 19.99
C PHE A 202 -10.50 5.65 18.67
N ALA A 203 -9.82 4.66 18.07
CA ALA A 203 -9.16 4.78 16.79
C ALA A 203 -10.13 5.17 15.68
N ALA A 204 -11.27 4.49 15.58
CA ALA A 204 -12.31 4.80 14.62
C ALA A 204 -12.88 6.22 14.83
N THR A 205 -13.20 6.58 16.06
CA THR A 205 -13.72 7.91 16.40
C THR A 205 -12.70 9.02 16.11
N HIS A 206 -11.43 8.76 16.43
CA HIS A 206 -10.35 9.72 16.15
C HIS A 206 -10.15 9.91 14.65
N LEU A 207 -10.17 8.84 13.88
CA LEU A 207 -10.04 8.89 12.42
C LEU A 207 -11.17 9.73 11.79
N GLU A 208 -12.42 9.50 12.20
CA GLU A 208 -13.57 10.28 11.70
C GLU A 208 -13.49 11.77 12.07
N LYS A 209 -12.95 12.09 13.26
CA LYS A 209 -12.67 13.47 13.65
C LYS A 209 -11.55 14.07 12.80
N SER A 210 -10.49 13.29 12.54
CA SER A 210 -9.36 13.74 11.73
C SER A 210 -9.76 14.00 10.28
N LYS A 211 -10.61 13.15 9.67
CA LYS A 211 -11.16 13.39 8.33
C LYS A 211 -11.80 14.79 8.20
N LYS A 212 -12.46 15.27 9.24
CA LYS A 212 -13.13 16.58 9.23
C LYS A 212 -12.16 17.77 9.29
N LYS A 213 -10.89 17.55 9.60
CA LYS A 213 -9.86 18.59 9.65
C LYS A 213 -9.28 18.89 8.27
N TYR A 214 -9.33 17.94 7.35
CA TYR A 214 -8.68 18.00 6.05
C TYR A 214 -9.67 18.26 4.92
N LEU A 215 -9.25 19.04 3.93
CA LEU A 215 -10.05 19.28 2.73
C LEU A 215 -9.88 18.08 1.77
N ILE A 216 -10.89 17.22 1.72
CA ILE A 216 -10.93 16.06 0.83
C ILE A 216 -11.75 16.42 -0.41
N LYS A 217 -11.14 16.37 -1.59
CA LYS A 217 -11.81 16.63 -2.88
C LYS A 217 -11.68 15.41 -3.78
N PHE A 218 -12.80 14.96 -4.33
CA PHE A 218 -12.85 13.98 -5.41
C PHE A 218 -12.76 14.72 -6.74
N LEU A 219 -11.94 14.22 -7.69
CA LEU A 219 -11.60 14.85 -8.96
C LEU A 219 -12.07 14.01 -10.15
#